data_2e6235e63cdfe77bdb54522ff8e127f2
#
_entry.id   2e6235e63cdfe77bdb54522ff8e127f2
#
_cell.length_a   1.000
_cell.length_b   1.000
_cell.length_c   1.000
_cell.angle_alpha   90.00
_cell.angle_beta   90.00
_cell.angle_gamma   90.00
#
_symmetry.space_group_name_H-M   'P 1'
#
loop_
_entity.id
_entity.type
_entity.pdbx_description
1 polymer ?
#
loop_
_entity_poly.entity_id
_entity_poly.type
_entity_poly.pdbx_seq_one_letter_code
_entity_poly.pdbx_strand_id
1 'polypeptide(L)'
;MIGIGICLLAALCTSCRQELIEYGQGDLRISIEKGDAYLHDFPLFLGISKKNAPQMAVWTEDMQGNFLSTIYVTHKIATQSWTASGGNRRKEALPCWCHVRSVRYDDGLYLPTKAEPLTDGVSGATPREDFDVKITPKEGLKRFVVKIEINHSTDFNEFYPASAREGDTNYSGGKMGSGQPAVVYAATVDL
;
A
#
# COMPACT_ATOMS: atom_id res chain seq x y z
N MET A 1 -37.58 15.65 57.59
CA MET A 1 -37.08 16.34 56.39
C MET A 1 -35.98 15.49 55.78
N ILE A 2 -36.27 14.80 54.68
CA ILE A 2 -35.37 13.87 54.01
C ILE A 2 -34.88 14.62 52.76
N GLY A 3 -33.60 14.95 52.74
CA GLY A 3 -32.94 15.57 51.58
C GLY A 3 -32.52 14.49 50.56
N ILE A 4 -33.10 14.56 49.38
CA ILE A 4 -32.71 13.68 48.24
C ILE A 4 -31.59 14.39 47.50
N GLY A 5 -30.36 13.86 47.64
CA GLY A 5 -29.22 14.28 46.82
C GLY A 5 -29.29 13.66 45.44
N ILE A 6 -29.50 14.49 44.41
CA ILE A 6 -29.41 14.06 42.99
C ILE A 6 -27.93 14.08 42.59
N CYS A 7 -27.29 12.89 42.49
CA CYS A 7 -26.02 12.74 41.85
C CYS A 7 -26.17 12.87 40.33
N LEU A 8 -25.71 13.99 39.76
CA LEU A 8 -25.62 14.20 38.34
C LEU A 8 -24.36 13.45 37.83
N LEU A 9 -24.56 12.26 37.23
CA LEU A 9 -23.51 11.55 36.55
C LEU A 9 -23.25 12.23 35.19
N ALA A 10 -22.25 13.07 35.12
CA ALA A 10 -21.75 13.62 33.87
C ALA A 10 -21.04 12.48 33.11
N ALA A 11 -21.68 11.90 32.12
CA ALA A 11 -21.05 11.00 31.16
C ALA A 11 -20.06 11.81 30.31
N LEU A 12 -18.80 11.72 30.64
CA LEU A 12 -17.72 12.17 29.78
C LEU A 12 -17.68 11.24 28.54
N CYS A 13 -18.37 11.66 27.49
CA CYS A 13 -18.15 11.10 26.16
C CYS A 13 -16.72 11.47 25.74
N THR A 14 -15.74 10.66 26.13
CA THR A 14 -14.44 10.66 25.45
C THR A 14 -14.69 10.17 24.03
N SER A 15 -14.84 11.10 23.08
CA SER A 15 -14.73 10.83 21.68
C SER A 15 -13.33 10.20 21.50
N CYS A 16 -13.28 8.88 21.29
CA CYS A 16 -12.09 8.24 20.78
C CYS A 16 -11.82 8.84 19.39
N ARG A 17 -11.04 9.93 19.34
CA ARG A 17 -10.38 10.33 18.12
C ARG A 17 -9.43 9.18 17.80
N GLN A 18 -9.78 8.40 16.79
CA GLN A 18 -8.86 7.44 16.23
C GLN A 18 -7.67 8.25 15.71
N GLU A 19 -6.52 8.04 16.34
CA GLU A 19 -5.32 8.79 15.97
C GLU A 19 -4.94 8.39 14.54
N LEU A 20 -4.84 9.36 13.65
CA LEU A 20 -4.51 9.12 12.25
C LEU A 20 -3.09 8.54 12.18
N ILE A 21 -2.93 7.43 11.48
CA ILE A 21 -1.61 6.82 11.31
C ILE A 21 -0.81 7.67 10.33
N GLU A 22 0.41 8.06 10.73
CA GLU A 22 1.30 8.88 9.92
C GLU A 22 2.61 8.12 9.62
N TYR A 23 3.06 8.19 8.37
CA TYR A 23 4.34 7.66 7.93
C TYR A 23 5.25 8.77 7.42
N GLY A 24 6.55 8.65 7.69
CA GLY A 24 7.55 9.62 7.24
C GLY A 24 7.57 10.90 8.08
N GLN A 25 8.35 11.86 7.62
CA GLN A 25 8.53 13.18 8.24
C GLN A 25 8.54 14.24 7.17
N GLY A 26 8.07 15.45 7.48
CA GLY A 26 8.09 16.58 6.56
C GLY A 26 6.83 17.43 6.63
N ASP A 27 6.83 18.52 5.88
CA ASP A 27 5.77 19.53 5.90
C ASP A 27 4.67 19.27 4.88
N LEU A 28 4.97 18.53 3.80
CA LEU A 28 3.96 18.12 2.82
C LEU A 28 3.30 16.83 3.26
N ARG A 29 1.99 16.86 3.34
CA ARG A 29 1.16 15.72 3.73
C ARG A 29 0.37 15.19 2.53
N ILE A 30 0.42 13.88 2.33
CA ILE A 30 -0.39 13.15 1.35
C ILE A 30 -1.38 12.31 2.16
N SER A 31 -2.66 12.67 2.11
CA SER A 31 -3.72 11.93 2.81
C SER A 31 -4.27 10.85 1.88
N ILE A 32 -4.34 9.63 2.39
CA ILE A 32 -4.94 8.48 1.73
C ILE A 32 -6.23 8.14 2.47
N GLU A 33 -7.35 8.40 1.83
CA GLU A 33 -8.68 8.08 2.33
C GLU A 33 -9.17 6.79 1.68
N LYS A 34 -9.61 5.85 2.50
CA LYS A 34 -10.10 4.55 2.02
C LYS A 34 -11.50 4.68 1.41
N GLY A 35 -11.69 4.13 0.23
CA GLY A 35 -13.01 3.88 -0.33
C GLY A 35 -13.60 2.55 0.13
N ASP A 36 -14.84 2.26 -0.27
CA ASP A 36 -15.57 1.04 0.12
C ASP A 36 -14.85 -0.25 -0.28
N ALA A 37 -14.14 -0.25 -1.42
CA ALA A 37 -13.39 -1.39 -1.93
C ALA A 37 -11.96 -1.50 -1.40
N TYR A 38 -11.54 -0.61 -0.49
CA TYR A 38 -10.16 -0.59 0.01
C TYR A 38 -9.74 -1.86 0.74
N LEU A 39 -10.66 -2.46 1.49
CA LEU A 39 -10.42 -3.75 2.17
C LEU A 39 -11.02 -4.88 1.35
N HIS A 40 -10.17 -5.77 0.86
CA HIS A 40 -10.55 -6.94 0.07
C HIS A 40 -10.59 -8.22 0.91
N ASP A 41 -11.51 -9.14 0.58
CA ASP A 41 -11.62 -10.44 1.22
C ASP A 41 -10.50 -11.38 0.76
N PHE A 42 -9.57 -11.66 1.65
CA PHE A 42 -8.51 -12.64 1.41
C PHE A 42 -8.95 -14.01 1.92
N PRO A 43 -9.04 -15.02 1.06
CA PRO A 43 -9.45 -16.37 1.46
C PRO A 43 -8.38 -17.01 2.35
N LEU A 44 -8.82 -17.56 3.48
CA LEU A 44 -8.00 -18.37 4.38
C LEU A 44 -8.29 -19.85 4.14
N PHE A 45 -8.75 -20.57 5.13
CA PHE A 45 -9.11 -21.99 5.06
C PHE A 45 -10.56 -22.19 5.55
N LEU A 46 -11.16 -23.33 5.17
CA LEU A 46 -12.53 -23.68 5.56
C LEU A 46 -13.59 -22.61 5.24
N GLY A 47 -13.43 -21.87 4.12
CA GLY A 47 -14.37 -20.84 3.71
C GLY A 47 -14.33 -19.56 4.55
N ILE A 48 -13.37 -19.43 5.46
CA ILE A 48 -13.16 -18.19 6.21
C ILE A 48 -12.34 -17.23 5.37
N SER A 49 -12.76 -15.96 5.32
CA SER A 49 -11.98 -14.88 4.72
C SER A 49 -11.57 -13.85 5.78
N LYS A 50 -10.54 -13.08 5.47
CA LYS A 50 -10.07 -11.96 6.27
C LYS A 50 -9.98 -10.72 5.40
N LYS A 51 -10.55 -9.62 5.84
CA LYS A 51 -10.36 -8.32 5.18
C LYS A 51 -8.89 -7.91 5.26
N ASN A 52 -8.27 -7.71 4.11
CA ASN A 52 -6.88 -7.26 3.99
C ASN A 52 -6.82 -5.91 3.26
N ALA A 53 -5.94 -5.03 3.72
CA ALA A 53 -5.56 -3.84 2.99
C ALA A 53 -4.71 -4.21 1.76
N PRO A 54 -4.70 -3.37 0.71
CA PRO A 54 -3.93 -3.61 -0.50
C PRO A 54 -2.42 -3.53 -0.27
N GLN A 55 -1.65 -4.05 -1.22
CA GLN A 55 -0.26 -3.65 -1.37
C GLN A 55 -0.21 -2.26 -1.99
N MET A 56 0.71 -1.43 -1.54
CA MET A 56 0.78 -0.04 -1.97
C MET A 56 2.22 0.44 -2.06
N ALA A 57 2.51 1.28 -3.04
CA ALA A 57 3.70 2.12 -3.08
C ALA A 57 3.30 3.57 -3.38
N VAL A 58 3.95 4.51 -2.71
CA VAL A 58 3.85 5.95 -2.93
C VAL A 58 5.23 6.46 -3.29
N TRP A 59 5.35 7.17 -4.42
CA TRP A 59 6.62 7.70 -4.87
C TRP A 59 6.44 9.06 -5.57
N THR A 60 7.56 9.73 -5.82
CA THR A 60 7.61 10.96 -6.58
C THR A 60 8.38 10.80 -7.87
N GLU A 61 7.94 11.55 -8.88
CA GLU A 61 8.61 11.72 -10.17
C GLU A 61 8.76 13.21 -10.48
N ASP A 62 9.75 13.57 -11.29
CA ASP A 62 9.81 14.91 -11.88
C ASP A 62 8.75 15.07 -12.98
N MET A 63 8.65 16.28 -13.53
CA MET A 63 7.69 16.58 -14.60
C MET A 63 8.00 15.89 -15.93
N GLN A 64 9.16 15.25 -16.07
CA GLN A 64 9.58 14.45 -17.21
C GLN A 64 9.31 12.96 -17.01
N GLY A 65 8.82 12.55 -15.83
CA GLY A 65 8.53 11.17 -15.48
C GLY A 65 9.72 10.39 -14.94
N ASN A 66 10.82 11.07 -14.58
CA ASN A 66 11.94 10.40 -13.93
C ASN A 66 11.65 10.17 -12.46
N PHE A 67 11.94 8.97 -11.98
CA PHE A 67 11.79 8.61 -10.56
C PHE A 67 12.71 9.47 -9.68
N LEU A 68 12.15 9.99 -8.60
CA LEU A 68 12.89 10.79 -7.61
C LEU A 68 13.11 10.03 -6.31
N SER A 69 12.06 9.52 -5.69
CA SER A 69 12.14 8.80 -4.42
C SER A 69 10.92 7.94 -4.14
N THR A 70 11.12 6.83 -3.43
CA THR A 70 10.04 6.11 -2.75
C THR A 70 9.74 6.79 -1.43
N ILE A 71 8.47 7.13 -1.21
CA ILE A 71 8.01 7.73 0.05
C ILE A 71 7.56 6.63 1.01
N TYR A 72 6.67 5.76 0.52
CA TYR A 72 6.11 4.66 1.29
C TYR A 72 5.95 3.42 0.42
N VAL A 73 6.17 2.26 0.99
CA VAL A 73 5.85 0.98 0.35
C VAL A 73 5.43 -0.05 1.39
N THR A 74 4.48 -0.89 1.05
CA THR A 74 4.08 -2.01 1.91
C THR A 74 5.28 -2.90 2.25
N HIS A 75 5.49 -3.16 3.53
CA HIS A 75 6.63 -3.92 4.06
C HIS A 75 6.89 -5.25 3.33
N LYS A 76 5.85 -5.99 3.00
CA LYS A 76 6.00 -7.26 2.27
C LYS A 76 6.58 -7.09 0.88
N ILE A 77 6.29 -5.98 0.21
CA ILE A 77 6.89 -5.63 -1.08
C ILE A 77 8.36 -5.22 -0.89
N ALA A 78 8.63 -4.37 0.11
CA ALA A 78 9.97 -3.88 0.40
C ALA A 78 10.95 -4.99 0.78
N THR A 79 10.49 -6.03 1.46
CA THR A 79 11.35 -7.08 2.05
C THR A 79 11.13 -8.47 1.45
N GLN A 80 10.12 -8.64 0.60
CA GLN A 80 9.70 -9.94 0.06
C GLN A 80 9.49 -11.01 1.16
N SER A 81 8.97 -10.58 2.32
CA SER A 81 8.73 -11.42 3.49
C SER A 81 7.40 -12.19 3.41
N TRP A 82 7.08 -12.71 2.22
CA TRP A 82 5.90 -13.52 1.99
C TRP A 82 6.04 -14.91 2.63
N THR A 83 5.11 -15.28 3.49
CA THR A 83 5.13 -16.58 4.17
C THR A 83 4.27 -17.63 3.47
N ALA A 84 3.17 -17.21 2.83
CA ALA A 84 2.16 -18.11 2.25
C ALA A 84 2.33 -18.41 0.77
N SER A 85 3.16 -17.67 0.04
CA SER A 85 3.34 -17.81 -1.42
C SER A 85 4.50 -18.72 -1.82
N GLY A 86 4.99 -19.58 -0.92
CA GLY A 86 6.09 -20.49 -1.22
C GLY A 86 7.43 -19.81 -1.55
N GLY A 87 7.62 -18.56 -1.09
CA GLY A 87 8.79 -17.76 -1.42
C GLY A 87 8.72 -17.05 -2.77
N ASN A 88 7.57 -17.12 -3.44
CA ASN A 88 7.38 -16.44 -4.71
C ASN A 88 7.47 -14.92 -4.54
N ARG A 89 8.31 -14.29 -5.35
CA ARG A 89 8.40 -12.83 -5.48
C ARG A 89 7.24 -12.37 -6.35
N ARG A 90 6.30 -11.64 -5.74
CA ARG A 90 5.08 -11.20 -6.42
C ARG A 90 5.35 -10.03 -7.37
N LYS A 91 5.95 -10.34 -8.53
CA LYS A 91 6.28 -9.36 -9.58
C LYS A 91 5.07 -8.61 -10.14
N GLU A 92 3.89 -9.22 -10.03
CA GLU A 92 2.62 -8.67 -10.49
C GLU A 92 1.97 -7.71 -9.46
N ALA A 93 2.51 -7.58 -8.26
CA ALA A 93 1.84 -6.81 -7.21
C ALA A 93 1.92 -5.30 -7.46
N LEU A 94 3.12 -4.75 -7.68
CA LEU A 94 3.33 -3.31 -7.93
C LEU A 94 4.32 -3.12 -9.10
N PRO A 95 3.95 -3.50 -10.32
CA PRO A 95 4.88 -3.55 -11.45
C PRO A 95 5.36 -2.15 -11.88
N CYS A 96 4.52 -1.11 -11.84
CA CYS A 96 4.92 0.23 -12.24
C CYS A 96 6.00 0.80 -11.32
N TRP A 97 5.77 0.79 -10.00
CA TRP A 97 6.74 1.26 -9.02
C TRP A 97 8.06 0.50 -9.13
N CYS A 98 8.02 -0.82 -9.27
CA CYS A 98 9.22 -1.63 -9.42
C CYS A 98 10.06 -1.18 -10.63
N HIS A 99 9.42 -0.97 -11.80
CA HIS A 99 10.12 -0.63 -13.04
C HIS A 99 10.64 0.82 -13.04
N VAL A 100 9.87 1.79 -12.57
CA VAL A 100 10.29 3.21 -12.59
C VAL A 100 11.51 3.46 -11.69
N ARG A 101 11.71 2.67 -10.64
CA ARG A 101 12.92 2.71 -9.81
C ARG A 101 14.19 2.34 -10.59
N SER A 102 14.05 1.60 -11.67
CA SER A 102 15.15 1.13 -12.54
C SER A 102 16.25 0.32 -11.82
N VAL A 103 15.97 -0.20 -10.61
CA VAL A 103 16.87 -1.07 -9.86
C VAL A 103 16.62 -2.51 -10.28
N ARG A 104 17.57 -3.09 -11.00
CA ARG A 104 17.50 -4.49 -11.44
C ARG A 104 18.39 -5.36 -10.56
N TYR A 105 17.81 -6.41 -10.00
CA TYR A 105 18.49 -7.36 -9.13
C TYR A 105 19.15 -8.50 -9.92
N ASP A 106 20.00 -9.31 -9.28
CA ASP A 106 20.78 -10.38 -9.93
C ASP A 106 19.93 -11.41 -10.67
N ASP A 107 18.70 -11.65 -10.22
CA ASP A 107 17.75 -12.54 -10.90
C ASP A 107 17.06 -11.92 -12.12
N GLY A 108 17.43 -10.70 -12.48
CA GLY A 108 16.89 -9.97 -13.62
C GLY A 108 15.55 -9.30 -13.40
N LEU A 109 14.99 -9.36 -12.18
CA LEU A 109 13.75 -8.69 -11.81
C LEU A 109 14.00 -7.32 -11.17
N TYR A 110 12.96 -6.49 -11.12
CA TYR A 110 13.02 -5.14 -10.54
C TYR A 110 12.47 -5.06 -9.11
N LEU A 111 12.10 -6.19 -8.52
CA LEU A 111 11.62 -6.24 -7.14
C LEU A 111 12.78 -6.38 -6.16
N PRO A 112 12.67 -5.80 -4.96
CA PRO A 112 13.56 -6.12 -3.85
C PRO A 112 13.64 -7.63 -3.58
N THR A 113 14.70 -8.08 -2.94
CA THR A 113 14.85 -9.47 -2.50
C THR A 113 14.91 -9.53 -0.98
N LYS A 114 14.84 -10.73 -0.42
CA LYS A 114 15.10 -10.94 1.02
C LYS A 114 16.52 -10.58 1.41
N ALA A 115 17.48 -10.84 0.52
CA ALA A 115 18.91 -10.54 0.74
C ALA A 115 19.19 -9.04 0.56
N GLU A 116 18.45 -8.40 -0.35
CA GLU A 116 18.58 -6.99 -0.69
C GLU A 116 17.22 -6.31 -0.57
N PRO A 117 16.74 -6.07 0.66
CA PRO A 117 15.49 -5.37 0.89
C PRO A 117 15.60 -3.89 0.50
N LEU A 118 14.46 -3.25 0.29
CA LEU A 118 14.42 -1.81 0.07
C LEU A 118 14.95 -1.07 1.30
N THR A 119 15.88 -0.14 1.09
CA THR A 119 16.50 0.67 2.16
C THR A 119 16.14 2.16 2.07
N ASP A 120 15.64 2.61 0.92
CA ASP A 120 15.39 4.02 0.58
C ASP A 120 13.90 4.39 0.62
N GLY A 121 13.19 4.02 1.66
CA GLY A 121 11.79 4.36 1.80
C GLY A 121 11.21 3.90 3.13
N VAL A 122 10.17 4.58 3.58
CA VAL A 122 9.42 4.12 4.75
C VAL A 122 8.64 2.87 4.37
N SER A 123 8.81 1.79 5.14
CA SER A 123 8.04 0.57 4.92
C SER A 123 7.25 0.18 6.17
N GLY A 124 6.01 -0.24 5.96
CA GLY A 124 5.11 -0.66 7.03
C GLY A 124 3.98 -1.56 6.51
N ALA A 125 3.21 -2.14 7.42
CA ALA A 125 1.96 -2.78 7.03
C ALA A 125 1.01 -1.70 6.51
N THR A 126 0.39 -1.92 5.36
CA THR A 126 -0.62 -0.98 4.85
C THR A 126 -1.72 -0.83 5.90
N PRO A 127 -2.03 0.40 6.35
CA PRO A 127 -3.10 0.65 7.30
C PRO A 127 -4.44 0.15 6.77
N ARG A 128 -5.34 -0.18 7.68
CA ARG A 128 -6.71 -0.61 7.35
C ARG A 128 -7.70 0.56 7.35
N GLU A 129 -7.27 1.69 7.85
CA GLU A 129 -8.00 2.95 7.96
C GLU A 129 -7.28 4.03 7.15
N ASP A 130 -7.87 5.21 7.10
CA ASP A 130 -7.26 6.39 6.51
C ASP A 130 -5.90 6.68 7.17
N PHE A 131 -4.96 7.16 6.38
CA PHE A 131 -3.62 7.47 6.89
C PHE A 131 -2.93 8.55 6.08
N ASP A 132 -1.94 9.17 6.68
CA ASP A 132 -1.12 10.20 6.07
C ASP A 132 0.30 9.70 5.79
N VAL A 133 0.85 10.18 4.69
CA VAL A 133 2.27 10.06 4.37
C VAL A 133 2.86 11.45 4.30
N LYS A 134 3.89 11.72 5.10
CA LYS A 134 4.57 13.01 5.17
C LYS A 134 5.91 12.96 4.45
N ILE A 135 6.21 14.01 3.72
CA ILE A 135 7.47 14.16 2.99
C ILE A 135 8.04 15.56 3.14
N THR A 136 9.38 15.64 3.07
CA THR A 136 10.07 16.88 2.79
C THR A 136 10.54 16.82 1.33
N PRO A 137 9.98 17.64 0.43
CA PRO A 137 10.43 17.69 -0.95
C PRO A 137 11.91 18.03 -1.04
N LYS A 138 12.59 17.50 -2.07
CA LYS A 138 14.00 17.82 -2.31
C LYS A 138 14.16 19.34 -2.49
N GLU A 139 15.21 19.90 -1.89
CA GLU A 139 15.52 21.32 -1.98
C GLU A 139 15.58 21.78 -3.46
N GLY A 140 14.91 22.89 -3.75
CA GLY A 140 14.81 23.44 -5.10
C GLY A 140 13.74 22.80 -5.99
N LEU A 141 13.11 21.71 -5.56
CA LEU A 141 12.02 21.08 -6.30
C LEU A 141 10.72 21.86 -6.04
N LYS A 142 10.23 22.59 -7.05
CA LYS A 142 9.00 23.39 -6.96
C LYS A 142 7.78 22.70 -7.52
N ARG A 143 7.98 21.76 -8.42
CA ARG A 143 6.89 21.02 -9.08
C ARG A 143 7.27 19.58 -9.34
N PHE A 144 6.39 18.66 -9.01
CA PHE A 144 6.62 17.22 -9.16
C PHE A 144 5.29 16.46 -9.20
N VAL A 145 5.36 15.18 -9.53
CA VAL A 145 4.20 14.28 -9.53
C VAL A 145 4.33 13.30 -8.37
N VAL A 146 3.28 13.20 -7.56
CA VAL A 146 3.10 12.10 -6.61
C VAL A 146 2.33 11.00 -7.31
N LYS A 147 2.81 9.76 -7.22
CA LYS A 147 2.10 8.58 -7.71
C LYS A 147 1.87 7.58 -6.61
N ILE A 148 0.74 6.88 -6.71
CA ILE A 148 0.34 5.83 -5.78
C ILE A 148 -0.08 4.63 -6.62
N GLU A 149 0.60 3.49 -6.47
CA GLU A 149 0.19 2.22 -7.06
C GLU A 149 -0.41 1.31 -5.99
N ILE A 150 -1.56 0.72 -6.28
CA ILE A 150 -2.33 -0.10 -5.36
C ILE A 150 -2.72 -1.40 -6.03
N ASN A 151 -2.58 -2.52 -5.31
CA ASN A 151 -3.00 -3.84 -5.78
C ASN A 151 -3.48 -4.73 -4.65
N HIS A 152 -4.58 -5.42 -4.85
CA HIS A 152 -5.04 -6.47 -3.94
C HIS A 152 -4.37 -7.82 -4.23
N SER A 153 -4.28 -8.65 -3.22
CA SER A 153 -3.90 -10.06 -3.37
C SER A 153 -5.15 -10.89 -3.56
N THR A 154 -5.10 -11.83 -4.51
CA THR A 154 -6.20 -12.78 -4.79
C THR A 154 -7.52 -12.13 -5.21
N ASP A 155 -7.43 -10.97 -5.83
CA ASP A 155 -8.57 -10.23 -6.39
C ASP A 155 -8.95 -10.76 -7.78
N PHE A 156 -9.33 -12.05 -7.80
CA PHE A 156 -9.65 -12.76 -9.04
C PHE A 156 -11.06 -12.42 -9.52
N ASN A 157 -11.24 -12.45 -10.85
CA ASN A 157 -12.52 -12.33 -11.53
C ASN A 157 -12.58 -13.27 -12.76
N GLU A 158 -13.62 -13.16 -13.57
CA GLU A 158 -13.80 -13.99 -14.75
C GLU A 158 -12.68 -13.80 -15.78
N PHE A 159 -12.16 -12.58 -15.94
CA PHE A 159 -11.09 -12.28 -16.89
C PHE A 159 -9.70 -12.61 -16.33
N TYR A 160 -9.48 -12.43 -15.03
CA TYR A 160 -8.23 -12.78 -14.31
C TYR A 160 -8.49 -13.93 -13.34
N PRO A 161 -8.70 -15.17 -13.83
CA PRO A 161 -9.04 -16.30 -12.97
C PRO A 161 -7.82 -16.85 -12.24
N ALA A 162 -8.03 -17.38 -11.04
CA ALA A 162 -6.98 -18.07 -10.27
C ALA A 162 -6.42 -19.32 -10.97
N SER A 163 -7.11 -19.81 -11.99
CA SER A 163 -6.73 -20.99 -12.79
C SER A 163 -5.81 -20.68 -13.97
N ALA A 164 -5.60 -19.39 -14.30
CA ALA A 164 -4.69 -18.99 -15.37
C ALA A 164 -3.28 -19.53 -15.12
N ARG A 165 -2.59 -19.91 -16.19
CA ARG A 165 -1.25 -20.50 -16.17
C ARG A 165 -0.21 -19.50 -16.68
N GLU A 166 1.02 -19.69 -16.28
CA GLU A 166 2.13 -18.89 -16.80
C GLU A 166 2.18 -18.98 -18.33
N GLY A 167 2.19 -17.80 -18.99
CA GLY A 167 2.07 -17.67 -20.45
C GLY A 167 0.68 -17.23 -20.93
N ASP A 168 -0.37 -17.36 -20.13
CA ASP A 168 -1.68 -16.82 -20.46
C ASP A 168 -1.68 -15.29 -20.33
N THR A 169 -2.39 -14.60 -21.20
CA THR A 169 -2.46 -13.12 -21.24
C THR A 169 -2.98 -12.52 -19.93
N ASN A 170 -3.82 -13.26 -19.23
CA ASN A 170 -4.48 -12.88 -17.98
C ASN A 170 -3.87 -13.56 -16.74
N TYR A 171 -2.66 -14.11 -16.87
CA TYR A 171 -1.93 -14.69 -15.74
C TYR A 171 -1.46 -13.58 -14.77
N SER A 172 -1.69 -13.76 -13.49
CA SER A 172 -1.40 -12.78 -12.44
C SER A 172 -0.74 -13.40 -11.21
N GLY A 173 0.18 -14.37 -11.42
CA GLY A 173 0.94 -14.99 -10.33
C GLY A 173 0.31 -16.26 -9.74
N GLY A 174 -0.69 -16.85 -10.42
CA GLY A 174 -1.35 -18.08 -9.98
C GLY A 174 -2.25 -17.88 -8.77
N LYS A 175 -2.61 -18.96 -8.08
CA LYS A 175 -3.60 -18.97 -6.97
C LYS A 175 -3.30 -18.03 -5.79
N MET A 176 -2.07 -17.63 -5.61
CA MET A 176 -1.62 -16.70 -4.56
C MET A 176 -1.17 -15.35 -5.14
N GLY A 177 -1.45 -15.11 -6.41
CA GLY A 177 -1.12 -13.90 -7.13
C GLY A 177 -2.05 -12.73 -6.84
N SER A 178 -2.03 -11.74 -7.73
CA SER A 178 -2.84 -10.53 -7.57
C SER A 178 -4.28 -10.71 -8.03
N GLY A 179 -4.51 -11.37 -9.15
CA GLY A 179 -5.79 -11.32 -9.87
C GLY A 179 -5.81 -10.10 -10.76
N GLN A 180 -6.64 -9.11 -10.45
CA GLN A 180 -6.73 -7.88 -11.24
C GLN A 180 -5.42 -7.07 -11.22
N PRO A 181 -5.14 -6.28 -12.27
CA PRO A 181 -3.96 -5.41 -12.34
C PRO A 181 -3.94 -4.36 -11.25
N ALA A 182 -2.73 -3.87 -10.93
CA ALA A 182 -2.56 -2.71 -10.08
C ALA A 182 -3.17 -1.45 -10.72
N VAL A 183 -3.67 -0.55 -9.89
CA VAL A 183 -4.16 0.78 -10.28
C VAL A 183 -3.15 1.83 -9.86
N VAL A 184 -2.86 2.78 -10.75
CA VAL A 184 -1.95 3.90 -10.48
C VAL A 184 -2.74 5.20 -10.46
N TYR A 185 -2.65 5.93 -9.37
CA TYR A 185 -3.11 7.31 -9.23
C TYR A 185 -1.94 8.26 -9.36
N ALA A 186 -2.18 9.46 -9.90
CA ALA A 186 -1.17 10.50 -10.04
C ALA A 186 -1.74 11.87 -9.73
N ALA A 187 -0.98 12.70 -9.04
CA ALA A 187 -1.30 14.09 -8.77
C ALA A 187 -0.07 14.97 -8.92
N THR A 188 -0.24 16.11 -9.58
CA THR A 188 0.82 17.14 -9.66
C THR A 188 0.79 18.01 -8.41
N VAL A 189 1.96 18.26 -7.85
CA VAL A 189 2.16 19.13 -6.70
C VAL A 189 2.95 20.35 -7.16
N ASP A 190 2.44 21.54 -6.85
CA ASP A 190 3.10 22.84 -7.00
C ASP A 190 3.34 23.42 -5.60
N LEU A 191 4.60 23.78 -5.25
CA LEU A 191 5.05 24.30 -3.95
C LEU A 191 5.24 25.80 -3.95
#